data_df67d2ec538f519ade9ebec754ce16e9
#
_entry.id   df67d2ec538f519ade9ebec754ce16e9
#
_cell.length_a   1.000
_cell.length_b   1.000
_cell.length_c   1.000
_cell.angle_alpha   90.00
_cell.angle_beta   90.00
_cell.angle_gamma   90.00
#
_symmetry.space_group_name_H-M   'P 1'
#
loop_
_entity.id
_entity.type
_entity.pdbx_description
1 polymer ?
#
loop_
_entity_poly.entity_id
_entity_poly.type
_entity_poly.pdbx_seq_one_letter_code
_entity_poly.pdbx_strand_id
1 'polypeptide(L)'
;MGLLLVSTQPFYAQESSGFEKIADVSPDGKFGLRISCSSEPADSNNIDPDLITAVELVSLPSKSSVIKGVQNYSGSVPDLIWSKDANWLAYSLSSGPRVTDTYVYHRSGDDFVRLPTDDLHVDVKGDVRNEYVKAIRWVKPGVLSLEQFDIFRGGSGDATYQFTAKFEDKTGKLQITSKKKIPSKE
;
A
#
# COMPACT_ATOMS: atom_id res chain seq x y z
N MET A 1 -31.56 -30.13 -55.35
CA MET A 1 -31.84 -29.57 -54.01
C MET A 1 -30.60 -29.80 -53.15
N GLY A 2 -29.67 -28.80 -53.13
CA GLY A 2 -28.37 -28.93 -52.44
C GLY A 2 -28.45 -28.28 -51.07
N LEU A 3 -28.11 -28.99 -50.02
CA LEU A 3 -28.01 -28.49 -48.65
C LEU A 3 -26.62 -27.86 -48.46
N LEU A 4 -26.62 -26.52 -48.24
CA LEU A 4 -25.41 -25.79 -47.78
C LEU A 4 -25.25 -25.98 -46.27
N LEU A 5 -24.24 -26.73 -45.84
CA LEU A 5 -23.79 -26.80 -44.43
C LEU A 5 -22.95 -25.55 -44.14
N VAL A 6 -23.52 -24.63 -43.38
CA VAL A 6 -22.78 -23.49 -42.83
C VAL A 6 -22.05 -23.98 -41.56
N SER A 7 -20.73 -24.12 -41.62
CA SER A 7 -19.87 -24.41 -40.49
C SER A 7 -19.65 -23.13 -39.68
N THR A 8 -20.29 -23.01 -38.52
CA THR A 8 -20.02 -21.97 -37.53
C THR A 8 -18.81 -22.42 -36.69
N GLN A 9 -17.63 -21.87 -36.97
CA GLN A 9 -16.48 -22.02 -36.07
C GLN A 9 -16.71 -21.17 -34.80
N PRO A 10 -16.52 -21.72 -33.59
CA PRO A 10 -16.56 -20.92 -32.38
C PRO A 10 -15.34 -19.97 -32.40
N PHE A 11 -15.61 -18.67 -32.30
CA PHE A 11 -14.61 -17.67 -31.95
C PHE A 11 -14.16 -17.97 -30.51
N TYR A 12 -13.02 -18.62 -30.33
CA TYR A 12 -12.32 -18.59 -29.07
C TYR A 12 -11.77 -17.17 -28.92
N ALA A 13 -12.41 -16.40 -28.04
CA ALA A 13 -11.79 -15.20 -27.51
C ALA A 13 -10.48 -15.62 -26.86
N GLN A 14 -9.36 -15.21 -27.43
CA GLN A 14 -8.03 -15.38 -26.87
C GLN A 14 -8.06 -14.55 -25.59
N GLU A 15 -8.24 -15.20 -24.41
CA GLU A 15 -8.01 -14.57 -23.12
C GLU A 15 -6.58 -14.03 -23.16
N SER A 16 -6.46 -12.72 -23.19
CA SER A 16 -5.16 -12.08 -23.01
C SER A 16 -4.67 -12.52 -21.61
N SER A 17 -3.76 -13.47 -21.56
CA SER A 17 -3.11 -13.90 -20.33
C SER A 17 -2.32 -12.71 -19.81
N GLY A 18 -2.94 -11.91 -18.93
CA GLY A 18 -2.26 -10.82 -18.25
C GLY A 18 -1.09 -11.38 -17.44
N PHE A 19 -0.06 -10.57 -17.27
CA PHE A 19 1.07 -10.90 -16.40
C PHE A 19 0.65 -10.73 -14.93
N GLU A 20 1.14 -11.63 -14.07
CA GLU A 20 0.92 -11.57 -12.63
C GLU A 20 2.24 -11.79 -11.89
N LYS A 21 2.54 -10.93 -10.92
CA LYS A 21 3.70 -11.04 -10.02
C LYS A 21 3.23 -11.04 -8.56
N ILE A 22 3.85 -11.89 -7.74
CA ILE A 22 3.76 -11.82 -6.29
C ILE A 22 5.03 -11.14 -5.75
N ALA A 23 4.86 -10.09 -4.97
CA ALA A 23 5.91 -9.34 -4.32
C ALA A 23 5.64 -9.22 -2.81
N ASP A 24 6.57 -8.66 -2.05
CA ASP A 24 6.43 -8.30 -0.63
C ASP A 24 5.76 -9.38 0.22
N VAL A 25 6.27 -10.60 0.12
CA VAL A 25 5.74 -11.75 0.85
C VAL A 25 5.92 -11.54 2.36
N SER A 26 4.87 -11.83 3.13
CA SER A 26 4.90 -11.76 4.60
C SER A 26 5.96 -12.67 5.21
N PRO A 27 6.52 -12.34 6.40
CA PRO A 27 7.55 -13.16 7.04
C PRO A 27 7.17 -14.62 7.29
N ASP A 28 5.87 -14.93 7.44
CA ASP A 28 5.35 -16.28 7.60
C ASP A 28 5.02 -16.99 6.28
N GLY A 29 5.21 -16.32 5.14
CA GLY A 29 4.96 -16.85 3.80
C GLY A 29 3.49 -17.02 3.42
N LYS A 30 2.55 -16.51 4.24
CA LYS A 30 1.11 -16.76 4.03
C LYS A 30 0.39 -15.70 3.22
N PHE A 31 1.00 -14.54 3.02
CA PHE A 31 0.44 -13.42 2.26
C PHE A 31 1.49 -12.84 1.33
N GLY A 32 1.04 -12.18 0.27
CA GLY A 32 1.91 -11.47 -0.65
C GLY A 32 1.13 -10.43 -1.44
N LEU A 33 1.83 -9.46 -1.99
CA LEU A 33 1.24 -8.43 -2.85
C LEU A 33 1.16 -8.98 -4.28
N ARG A 34 -0.06 -9.17 -4.78
CA ARG A 34 -0.30 -9.51 -6.18
C ARG A 34 -0.38 -8.24 -7.01
N ILE A 35 0.45 -8.17 -8.03
CA ILE A 35 0.46 -7.12 -9.05
C ILE A 35 -0.01 -7.77 -10.35
N SER A 36 -1.15 -7.33 -10.87
CA SER A 36 -1.72 -7.79 -12.13
C SER A 36 -1.47 -6.73 -13.21
N CYS A 37 -1.02 -7.14 -14.38
CA CYS A 37 -0.73 -6.26 -15.51
C CYS A 37 -1.52 -6.68 -16.75
N SER A 38 -1.82 -5.71 -17.62
CA SER A 38 -2.49 -5.95 -18.90
C SER A 38 -1.65 -6.75 -19.91
N SER A 39 -0.32 -6.68 -19.77
CA SER A 39 0.67 -7.43 -20.57
C SER A 39 1.92 -7.67 -19.74
N GLU A 40 2.82 -8.53 -20.25
CA GLU A 40 4.11 -8.79 -19.63
C GLU A 40 5.00 -7.53 -19.68
N PRO A 41 5.51 -7.04 -18.52
CA PRO A 41 6.39 -5.89 -18.47
C PRO A 41 7.79 -6.23 -19.01
N ALA A 42 8.47 -5.25 -19.61
CA ALA A 42 9.84 -5.40 -20.09
C ALA A 42 10.84 -5.71 -18.95
N ASP A 43 10.58 -5.16 -17.75
CA ASP A 43 11.31 -5.47 -16.52
C ASP A 43 10.30 -5.73 -15.40
N SER A 44 10.25 -6.96 -14.92
CA SER A 44 9.37 -7.36 -13.84
C SER A 44 9.72 -6.73 -12.48
N ASN A 45 10.91 -6.15 -12.32
CA ASN A 45 11.33 -5.46 -11.10
C ASN A 45 11.04 -3.95 -11.15
N ASN A 46 10.80 -3.42 -12.35
CA ASN A 46 10.45 -2.02 -12.57
C ASN A 46 9.25 -1.95 -13.53
N ILE A 47 8.09 -2.33 -13.01
CA ILE A 47 6.84 -2.39 -13.80
C ILE A 47 6.35 -0.98 -14.08
N ASP A 48 6.09 -0.71 -15.38
CA ASP A 48 5.44 0.54 -15.80
C ASP A 48 4.04 0.63 -15.15
N PRO A 49 3.75 1.70 -14.41
CA PRO A 49 2.44 1.90 -13.78
C PRO A 49 1.25 1.81 -14.75
N ASP A 50 1.43 2.21 -16.01
CA ASP A 50 0.38 2.16 -17.03
C ASP A 50 -0.01 0.72 -17.44
N LEU A 51 0.83 -0.25 -17.16
CA LEU A 51 0.53 -1.68 -17.37
C LEU A 51 -0.25 -2.27 -16.20
N ILE A 52 -0.21 -1.67 -15.02
CA ILE A 52 -0.79 -2.23 -13.80
C ILE A 52 -2.31 -2.08 -13.81
N THR A 53 -3.02 -3.19 -13.78
CA THR A 53 -4.49 -3.23 -13.78
C THR A 53 -5.08 -3.41 -12.38
N ALA A 54 -4.36 -4.08 -11.48
CA ALA A 54 -4.76 -4.25 -10.08
C ALA A 54 -3.55 -4.52 -9.17
N VAL A 55 -3.64 -4.04 -7.93
CA VAL A 55 -2.70 -4.38 -6.86
C VAL A 55 -3.50 -4.79 -5.63
N GLU A 56 -3.25 -6.00 -5.13
CA GLU A 56 -4.03 -6.58 -4.04
C GLU A 56 -3.13 -7.36 -3.08
N LEU A 57 -3.41 -7.29 -1.78
CA LEU A 57 -2.89 -8.28 -0.84
C LEU A 57 -3.68 -9.58 -1.02
N VAL A 58 -2.97 -10.68 -1.18
CA VAL A 58 -3.58 -12.00 -1.34
C VAL A 58 -3.04 -13.01 -0.33
N SER A 59 -3.86 -14.00 0.02
CA SER A 59 -3.42 -15.18 0.77
C SER A 59 -2.65 -16.14 -0.13
N LEU A 60 -1.66 -16.86 0.42
CA LEU A 60 -0.86 -17.83 -0.29
C LEU A 60 -1.08 -19.25 0.28
N PRO A 61 -1.12 -20.30 -0.54
CA PRO A 61 -0.94 -20.31 -2.01
C PRO A 61 -2.20 -20.02 -2.82
N SER A 62 -3.38 -19.88 -2.19
CA SER A 62 -4.68 -19.80 -2.86
C SER A 62 -4.86 -18.56 -3.75
N LYS A 63 -4.07 -17.51 -3.51
CA LYS A 63 -4.16 -16.19 -4.15
C LYS A 63 -5.54 -15.52 -3.99
N SER A 64 -6.28 -15.84 -2.94
CA SER A 64 -7.55 -15.19 -2.61
C SER A 64 -7.28 -13.76 -2.15
N SER A 65 -8.02 -12.79 -2.71
CA SER A 65 -7.88 -11.37 -2.38
C SER A 65 -8.29 -11.09 -0.93
N VAL A 66 -7.43 -10.42 -0.16
CA VAL A 66 -7.62 -10.02 1.24
C VAL A 66 -7.81 -8.50 1.34
N ILE A 67 -6.94 -7.73 0.68
CA ILE A 67 -7.06 -6.26 0.61
C ILE A 67 -6.93 -5.85 -0.85
N LYS A 68 -7.90 -5.08 -1.35
CA LYS A 68 -7.94 -4.57 -2.72
C LYS A 68 -7.46 -3.12 -2.81
N GLY A 69 -7.00 -2.72 -3.99
CA GLY A 69 -6.68 -1.33 -4.29
C GLY A 69 -5.44 -0.81 -3.57
N VAL A 70 -4.42 -1.66 -3.37
CA VAL A 70 -3.14 -1.29 -2.75
C VAL A 70 -2.25 -0.61 -3.77
N GLN A 71 -2.65 0.59 -4.24
CA GLN A 71 -2.01 1.30 -5.35
C GLN A 71 -2.08 2.82 -5.14
N ASN A 72 -1.01 3.53 -5.44
CA ASN A 72 -0.97 4.99 -5.43
C ASN A 72 -1.86 5.59 -6.54
N TYR A 73 -2.25 6.85 -6.38
CA TYR A 73 -3.00 7.58 -7.41
C TYR A 73 -2.25 7.65 -8.77
N SER A 74 -0.91 7.58 -8.75
CA SER A 74 -0.05 7.54 -9.93
C SER A 74 0.06 6.17 -10.58
N GLY A 75 -0.63 5.16 -10.06
CA GLY A 75 -0.51 3.77 -10.52
C GLY A 75 0.66 2.99 -9.90
N SER A 76 1.60 3.64 -9.22
CA SER A 76 2.75 2.95 -8.63
C SER A 76 2.35 2.10 -7.41
N VAL A 77 3.13 1.04 -7.18
CA VAL A 77 2.93 0.08 -6.09
C VAL A 77 3.68 0.57 -4.85
N PRO A 78 3.05 0.62 -3.65
CA PRO A 78 3.75 0.94 -2.41
C PRO A 78 4.54 -0.26 -1.88
N ASP A 79 5.54 0.01 -1.04
CA ASP A 79 6.19 -1.02 -0.24
C ASP A 79 5.27 -1.46 0.91
N LEU A 80 5.16 -2.78 1.11
CA LEU A 80 4.49 -3.34 2.28
C LEU A 80 5.48 -3.49 3.44
N ILE A 81 5.13 -2.94 4.58
CA ILE A 81 5.95 -2.99 5.79
C ILE A 81 5.35 -3.97 6.77
N TRP A 82 5.92 -5.16 6.84
CA TRP A 82 5.51 -6.23 7.71
C TRP A 82 6.16 -6.16 9.08
N SER A 83 5.41 -6.46 10.14
CA SER A 83 6.01 -6.81 11.43
C SER A 83 6.67 -8.20 11.37
N LYS A 84 7.66 -8.43 12.23
CA LYS A 84 8.41 -9.71 12.24
C LYS A 84 7.53 -10.94 12.51
N ASP A 85 6.42 -10.76 13.23
CA ASP A 85 5.46 -11.82 13.56
C ASP A 85 4.34 -11.97 12.51
N ALA A 86 4.41 -11.21 11.40
CA ALA A 86 3.43 -11.17 10.32
C ALA A 86 1.99 -10.82 10.76
N ASN A 87 1.80 -10.26 11.98
CA ASN A 87 0.49 -9.90 12.50
C ASN A 87 0.11 -8.44 12.22
N TRP A 88 1.09 -7.61 11.81
CA TRP A 88 0.88 -6.21 11.51
C TRP A 88 1.40 -5.88 10.12
N LEU A 89 0.60 -5.15 9.38
CA LEU A 89 0.93 -4.64 8.06
C LEU A 89 0.72 -3.13 8.04
N ALA A 90 1.67 -2.41 7.47
CA ALA A 90 1.53 -0.99 7.14
C ALA A 90 1.99 -0.74 5.71
N TYR A 91 1.36 0.22 5.04
CA TYR A 91 1.82 0.79 3.77
C TYR A 91 1.35 2.23 3.64
N SER A 92 2.01 2.99 2.80
CA SER A 92 1.67 4.40 2.60
C SER A 92 1.25 4.63 1.15
N LEU A 93 0.09 5.26 0.95
CA LEU A 93 -0.45 5.59 -0.36
C LEU A 93 -0.59 7.09 -0.53
N SER A 94 -0.15 7.58 -1.68
CA SER A 94 -0.49 8.92 -2.13
C SER A 94 -1.87 8.90 -2.78
N SER A 95 -2.84 9.59 -2.17
CA SER A 95 -4.20 9.77 -2.69
C SER A 95 -4.29 10.95 -3.66
N GLY A 96 -3.19 11.67 -3.85
CA GLY A 96 -3.01 12.80 -4.75
C GLY A 96 -1.62 13.41 -4.61
N PRO A 97 -1.32 14.50 -5.32
CA PRO A 97 0.03 15.09 -5.36
C PRO A 97 0.44 15.79 -4.06
N ARG A 98 -0.47 15.93 -3.09
CA ARG A 98 -0.26 16.74 -1.88
C ARG A 98 -0.45 15.99 -0.59
N VAL A 99 -0.88 14.74 -0.66
CA VAL A 99 -1.22 13.93 0.51
C VAL A 99 -0.68 12.52 0.33
N THR A 100 -0.06 12.01 1.38
CA THR A 100 0.26 10.58 1.52
C THR A 100 -0.20 10.15 2.90
N ASP A 101 -1.07 9.15 2.93
CA ASP A 101 -1.61 8.57 4.15
C ASP A 101 -1.00 7.20 4.41
N THR A 102 -0.80 6.88 5.68
CA THR A 102 -0.39 5.54 6.10
C THR A 102 -1.59 4.73 6.53
N TYR A 103 -1.72 3.54 5.97
CA TYR A 103 -2.73 2.53 6.27
C TYR A 103 -2.13 1.46 7.17
N VAL A 104 -2.82 1.10 8.23
CA VAL A 104 -2.37 0.11 9.22
C VAL A 104 -3.42 -0.97 9.37
N TYR A 105 -2.98 -2.21 9.37
CA TYR A 105 -3.82 -3.38 9.52
C TYR A 105 -3.28 -4.31 10.60
N HIS A 106 -4.21 -4.93 11.31
CA HIS A 106 -3.91 -6.02 12.25
C HIS A 106 -4.57 -7.30 11.77
N ARG A 107 -3.82 -8.40 11.84
CA ARG A 107 -4.29 -9.71 11.40
C ARG A 107 -5.34 -10.27 12.34
N SER A 108 -6.40 -10.83 11.77
CA SER A 108 -7.48 -11.54 12.46
C SER A 108 -7.73 -12.87 11.74
N GLY A 109 -7.06 -13.95 12.20
CA GLY A 109 -7.07 -15.24 11.51
C GLY A 109 -6.37 -15.18 10.16
N ASP A 110 -7.12 -15.41 9.08
CA ASP A 110 -6.64 -15.35 7.70
C ASP A 110 -6.98 -14.03 7.00
N ASP A 111 -7.53 -13.06 7.75
CA ASP A 111 -7.87 -11.73 7.28
C ASP A 111 -7.06 -10.63 7.97
N PHE A 112 -7.16 -9.41 7.42
CA PHE A 112 -6.60 -8.19 7.99
C PHE A 112 -7.69 -7.15 8.25
N VAL A 113 -7.75 -6.66 9.49
CA VAL A 113 -8.67 -5.60 9.89
C VAL A 113 -7.93 -4.26 9.83
N ARG A 114 -8.47 -3.31 9.06
CA ARG A 114 -7.95 -1.94 9.00
C ARG A 114 -8.19 -1.25 10.33
N LEU A 115 -7.15 -0.62 10.86
CA LEU A 115 -7.25 0.22 12.04
C LEU A 115 -7.52 1.68 11.67
N PRO A 116 -8.19 2.46 12.55
CA PRO A 116 -8.33 3.92 12.36
C PRO A 116 -6.95 4.59 12.34
N THR A 117 -6.70 5.41 11.34
CA THR A 117 -5.43 6.14 11.16
C THR A 117 -5.63 7.62 10.89
N ASP A 118 -6.85 8.15 11.10
CA ASP A 118 -7.16 9.55 10.84
C ASP A 118 -6.32 10.52 11.70
N ASP A 119 -5.94 10.09 12.92
CA ASP A 119 -5.08 10.85 13.84
C ASP A 119 -3.60 10.42 13.75
N LEU A 120 -3.20 9.70 12.69
CA LEU A 120 -1.84 9.20 12.52
C LEU A 120 -0.93 10.29 11.92
N HIS A 121 -0.84 11.42 12.60
CA HIS A 121 0.02 12.54 12.23
C HIS A 121 0.50 13.29 13.46
N VAL A 122 1.50 14.15 13.27
CA VAL A 122 2.00 15.07 14.28
C VAL A 122 1.38 16.43 14.04
N ASP A 123 0.69 16.98 15.06
CA ASP A 123 0.20 18.33 14.99
C ASP A 123 1.36 19.33 14.81
N VAL A 124 1.26 20.16 13.81
CA VAL A 124 2.26 21.20 13.48
C VAL A 124 1.63 22.58 13.55
N LYS A 125 2.45 23.59 13.85
CA LYS A 125 2.02 25.00 13.80
C LYS A 125 2.22 25.52 12.37
N GLY A 126 1.18 26.10 11.78
CA GLY A 126 1.23 26.73 10.46
C GLY A 126 0.14 26.24 9.53
N ASP A 127 0.02 26.90 8.38
CA ASP A 127 -0.93 26.51 7.33
C ASP A 127 -0.28 25.47 6.39
N VAL A 128 -0.54 24.20 6.65
CA VAL A 128 0.00 23.08 5.86
C VAL A 128 -0.71 23.04 4.50
N ARG A 129 0.08 23.02 3.44
CA ARG A 129 -0.38 22.84 2.06
C ARG A 129 -0.32 21.38 1.62
N ASN A 130 0.76 20.70 1.98
CA ASN A 130 0.98 19.30 1.65
C ASN A 130 1.41 18.56 2.91
N GLU A 131 0.85 17.37 3.13
CA GLU A 131 1.20 16.47 4.21
C GLU A 131 1.50 15.07 3.67
N TYR A 132 2.62 14.52 4.07
CA TYR A 132 3.06 13.20 3.65
C TYR A 132 3.44 12.38 4.87
N VAL A 133 2.58 11.45 5.28
CA VAL A 133 2.84 10.54 6.40
C VAL A 133 3.22 9.17 5.86
N LYS A 134 4.47 8.76 6.12
CA LYS A 134 5.03 7.50 5.61
C LYS A 134 5.43 6.55 6.73
N ALA A 135 5.00 5.32 6.62
CA ALA A 135 5.49 4.22 7.44
C ALA A 135 6.95 3.93 7.08
N ILE A 136 7.80 3.74 8.10
CA ILE A 136 9.22 3.42 7.92
C ILE A 136 9.50 1.96 8.30
N ARG A 137 9.09 1.55 9.50
CA ARG A 137 9.29 0.18 9.99
C ARG A 137 8.51 -0.09 11.26
N TRP A 138 8.22 -1.32 11.52
CA TRP A 138 7.79 -1.77 12.85
C TRP A 138 9.00 -1.83 13.79
N VAL A 139 8.94 -1.08 14.89
CA VAL A 139 9.95 -1.12 15.97
C VAL A 139 9.79 -2.43 16.76
N LYS A 140 8.54 -2.81 17.00
CA LYS A 140 8.07 -4.09 17.56
C LYS A 140 6.58 -4.26 17.16
N PRO A 141 5.96 -5.43 17.36
CA PRO A 141 4.54 -5.61 17.11
C PRO A 141 3.70 -4.50 17.74
N GLY A 142 2.81 -3.90 16.95
CA GLY A 142 1.93 -2.80 17.37
C GLY A 142 2.61 -1.44 17.57
N VAL A 143 3.92 -1.29 17.30
CA VAL A 143 4.63 0.00 17.39
C VAL A 143 5.32 0.32 16.08
N LEU A 144 4.77 1.28 15.35
CA LEU A 144 5.23 1.72 14.03
C LEU A 144 6.07 3.00 14.15
N SER A 145 7.21 3.05 13.46
CA SER A 145 7.99 4.26 13.22
C SER A 145 7.55 4.89 11.91
N LEU A 146 7.33 6.19 11.94
CA LEU A 146 6.82 6.97 10.80
C LEU A 146 7.66 8.23 10.58
N GLU A 147 7.56 8.76 9.37
CA GLU A 147 8.04 10.08 9.00
C GLU A 147 6.88 10.90 8.46
N GLN A 148 6.76 12.15 8.92
CA GLN A 148 5.84 13.13 8.38
C GLN A 148 6.65 14.27 7.77
N PHE A 149 6.32 14.63 6.53
CA PHE A 149 6.90 15.76 5.82
C PHE A 149 5.79 16.73 5.43
N ASP A 150 5.89 17.97 5.94
CA ASP A 150 4.92 19.03 5.71
C ASP A 150 5.52 20.15 4.88
N ILE A 151 4.76 20.66 3.92
CA ILE A 151 5.08 21.87 3.16
C ILE A 151 4.05 22.93 3.50
N PHE A 152 4.51 24.08 3.96
CA PHE A 152 3.63 25.18 4.38
C PHE A 152 3.26 26.09 3.21
N ARG A 153 2.09 26.77 3.33
CA ARG A 153 1.67 27.80 2.38
C ARG A 153 2.50 29.07 2.51
N GLY A 154 2.45 29.93 1.47
CA GLY A 154 3.08 31.25 1.50
C GLY A 154 4.60 31.25 1.55
N GLY A 155 5.27 30.14 1.17
CA GLY A 155 6.73 30.08 1.17
C GLY A 155 7.35 29.95 2.56
N SER A 156 6.57 29.56 3.58
CA SER A 156 7.04 29.41 4.97
C SER A 156 7.93 28.18 5.19
N GLY A 157 8.40 27.53 4.09
CA GLY A 157 9.30 26.39 4.14
C GLY A 157 8.61 25.05 4.33
N ASP A 158 9.33 24.11 4.91
CA ASP A 158 8.92 22.74 5.20
C ASP A 158 9.36 22.29 6.60
N ALA A 159 8.85 21.15 7.01
CA ALA A 159 9.27 20.50 8.25
C ALA A 159 9.18 18.97 8.12
N THR A 160 10.18 18.28 8.65
CA THR A 160 10.17 16.83 8.75
C THR A 160 10.13 16.41 10.22
N TYR A 161 9.27 15.43 10.53
CA TYR A 161 9.17 14.84 11.85
C TYR A 161 9.34 13.33 11.75
N GLN A 162 10.10 12.76 12.68
CA GLN A 162 10.06 11.31 12.93
C GLN A 162 9.29 11.07 14.21
N PHE A 163 8.39 10.11 14.18
CA PHE A 163 7.57 9.77 15.34
C PHE A 163 7.28 8.28 15.42
N THR A 164 6.79 7.83 16.57
CA THR A 164 6.31 6.47 16.77
C THR A 164 4.87 6.47 17.21
N ALA A 165 4.10 5.57 16.63
CA ALA A 165 2.71 5.32 16.98
C ALA A 165 2.56 3.92 17.55
N LYS A 166 1.85 3.81 18.68
CA LYS A 166 1.44 2.54 19.28
C LYS A 166 -0.02 2.29 18.96
N PHE A 167 -0.32 1.10 18.48
CA PHE A 167 -1.67 0.61 18.22
C PHE A 167 -2.02 -0.48 19.24
N GLU A 168 -3.25 -0.44 19.72
CA GLU A 168 -3.82 -1.51 20.53
C GLU A 168 -4.58 -2.48 19.64
N ASP A 169 -4.17 -3.75 19.62
CA ASP A 169 -4.71 -4.80 18.76
C ASP A 169 -6.23 -5.03 18.91
N LYS A 170 -6.76 -4.90 20.13
CA LYS A 170 -8.18 -5.15 20.42
C LYS A 170 -9.10 -3.97 20.13
N THR A 171 -8.63 -2.75 20.32
CA THR A 171 -9.45 -1.54 20.25
C THR A 171 -9.14 -0.72 19.00
N GLY A 172 -7.99 -0.97 18.35
CA GLY A 172 -7.46 -0.12 17.30
C GLY A 172 -7.01 1.26 17.78
N LYS A 173 -7.03 1.50 19.10
CA LYS A 173 -6.66 2.81 19.67
C LYS A 173 -5.23 3.16 19.32
N LEU A 174 -5.06 4.35 18.78
CA LEU A 174 -3.79 4.94 18.38
C LEU A 174 -3.26 5.87 19.48
N GLN A 175 -1.95 5.82 19.74
CA GLN A 175 -1.24 6.75 20.60
C GLN A 175 0.12 7.13 20.00
N ILE A 176 0.39 8.40 19.78
CA ILE A 176 1.74 8.90 19.46
C ILE A 176 2.58 8.83 20.73
N THR A 177 3.67 8.05 20.70
CA THR A 177 4.50 7.78 21.89
C THR A 177 5.81 8.55 21.92
N SER A 178 6.28 9.00 20.76
CA SER A 178 7.45 9.89 20.63
C SER A 178 7.35 10.72 19.37
N LYS A 179 7.92 11.93 19.39
CA LYS A 179 8.08 12.76 18.19
C LYS A 179 9.37 13.57 18.28
N LYS A 180 10.03 13.74 17.12
CA LYS A 180 11.25 14.54 16.98
C LYS A 180 11.22 15.27 15.65
N LYS A 181 11.44 16.60 15.68
CA LYS A 181 11.68 17.37 14.46
C LYS A 181 13.08 17.08 13.94
N ILE A 182 13.20 16.79 12.65
CA ILE A 182 14.47 16.58 11.98
C ILE A 182 14.93 17.92 11.40
N PRO A 183 16.19 18.35 11.65
CA PRO A 183 16.72 19.54 11.02
C PRO A 183 16.71 19.42 9.50
N SER A 184 16.28 20.47 8.81
CA SER A 184 16.45 20.57 7.35
C SER A 184 17.94 20.49 7.03
N LYS A 185 18.32 19.70 6.04
CA LYS A 185 19.68 19.75 5.50
C LYS A 185 19.78 21.05 4.71
N GLU A 186 20.68 21.95 5.13
CA GLU A 186 21.09 23.11 4.35
C GLU A 186 21.78 22.69 3.05
#